data_f561eb88d1f8c01122bfdaa8b38fa8a4
#
_entry.id   f561eb88d1f8c01122bfdaa8b38fa8a4
#
_cell.length_a   1.000
_cell.length_b   1.000
_cell.length_c   1.000
_cell.angle_alpha   90.00
_cell.angle_beta   90.00
_cell.angle_gamma   90.00
#
_symmetry.space_group_name_H-M   'P 1'
#
loop_
_entity.id
_entity.type
_entity.pdbx_description
1 polymer ?
#
loop_
_entity_poly.entity_id
_entity_poly.type
_entity_poly.pdbx_seq_one_letter_code
_entity_poly.pdbx_strand_id
1 'polypeptide(L)'
;LKEMPFENNEIDRCMAVKGDLLVCEGGDIGRSCIWNYDFPIMLQNHIHKLRPYIPLCTKFFYYIFNLYNLAGLIGGKGIGIQGFSSKALHNTLVPLPPQKEQYRIVTQIEKLFEQLR
;
A
#
# COMPACT_ATOMS: atom_id res chain seq x y z
N LEU A 1 3.95 -18.58 8.75
CA LEU A 1 3.86 -17.30 9.47
C LEU A 1 4.15 -17.51 10.95
N LYS A 2 4.95 -16.63 11.48
CA LYS A 2 5.30 -16.66 12.88
C LYS A 2 4.17 -16.03 13.70
N GLU A 3 3.69 -16.75 14.71
CA GLU A 3 2.67 -16.22 15.60
C GLU A 3 3.29 -15.26 16.60
N MET A 4 2.59 -14.17 16.90
CA MET A 4 2.99 -13.18 17.88
C MET A 4 1.80 -12.80 18.75
N PRO A 5 2.01 -12.54 20.05
CA PRO A 5 0.91 -12.07 20.88
C PRO A 5 0.57 -10.61 20.56
N PHE A 6 -0.72 -10.33 20.47
CA PHE A 6 -1.24 -8.96 20.25
C PHE A 6 -2.30 -8.65 21.29
N GLU A 7 -2.30 -7.43 21.78
CA GLU A 7 -3.35 -6.98 22.68
C GLU A 7 -4.61 -6.63 21.88
N ASN A 8 -5.78 -6.63 22.53
CA ASN A 8 -7.04 -6.39 21.85
C ASN A 8 -7.09 -5.06 21.10
N ASN A 9 -6.47 -4.02 21.64
CA ASN A 9 -6.42 -2.72 20.97
C ASN A 9 -5.48 -2.69 19.77
N GLU A 10 -4.62 -3.69 19.62
CA GLU A 10 -3.71 -3.79 18.48
C GLU A 10 -4.31 -4.60 17.33
N ILE A 11 -5.26 -5.49 17.60
CA ILE A 11 -5.79 -6.41 16.61
C ILE A 11 -6.35 -5.66 15.41
N ASP A 12 -7.23 -4.69 15.63
CA ASP A 12 -7.83 -3.94 14.52
C ASP A 12 -6.81 -3.15 13.72
N ARG A 13 -5.81 -2.58 14.39
CA ARG A 13 -4.80 -1.76 13.74
C ARG A 13 -3.79 -2.60 12.95
N CYS A 14 -3.46 -3.79 13.47
CA CYS A 14 -2.41 -4.61 12.91
C CYS A 14 -2.92 -5.75 12.02
N MET A 15 -4.22 -5.96 11.95
CA MET A 15 -4.78 -7.04 11.15
C MET A 15 -5.12 -6.58 9.74
N ALA A 16 -4.59 -7.29 8.75
CA ALA A 16 -4.95 -7.06 7.35
C ALA A 16 -6.03 -8.05 6.93
N VAL A 17 -7.02 -7.55 6.22
CA VAL A 17 -8.08 -8.36 5.62
C VAL A 17 -8.11 -8.14 4.12
N LYS A 18 -8.86 -8.98 3.42
CA LYS A 18 -8.95 -8.91 1.96
C LYS A 18 -9.29 -7.49 1.49
N GLY A 19 -8.51 -7.00 0.55
CA GLY A 19 -8.68 -5.67 -0.01
C GLY A 19 -7.78 -4.60 0.59
N ASP A 20 -7.12 -4.86 1.71
CA ASP A 20 -6.21 -3.90 2.32
C ASP A 20 -4.95 -3.73 1.47
N LEU A 21 -4.50 -2.49 1.34
CA LEU A 21 -3.23 -2.18 0.69
C LEU A 21 -2.12 -2.19 1.75
N LEU A 22 -1.08 -2.95 1.48
CA LEU A 22 0.07 -3.09 2.39
C LEU A 22 1.28 -2.44 1.74
N VAL A 23 1.96 -1.56 2.46
CA VAL A 23 3.11 -0.81 1.96
C VAL A 23 4.30 -1.01 2.89
N CYS A 24 5.44 -1.39 2.35
CA CYS A 24 6.64 -1.63 3.14
C CYS A 24 7.24 -0.32 3.65
N GLU A 25 7.54 -0.28 4.94
CA GLU A 25 8.23 0.83 5.59
C GLU A 25 9.74 0.68 5.53
N GLY A 26 10.24 -0.56 5.54
CA GLY A 26 11.66 -0.87 5.50
C GLY A 26 11.99 -1.91 4.45
N GLY A 27 13.26 -2.23 4.29
CA GLY A 27 13.71 -3.14 3.25
C GLY A 27 13.49 -2.53 1.87
N ASP A 28 12.63 -3.12 1.09
CA ASP A 28 12.21 -2.58 -0.22
C ASP A 28 11.13 -1.52 0.01
N ILE A 29 11.56 -0.35 0.43
CA ILE A 29 10.69 0.74 0.89
C ILE A 29 9.73 1.18 -0.21
N GLY A 30 8.45 1.28 0.15
CA GLY A 30 7.40 1.70 -0.78
C GLY A 30 6.85 0.58 -1.63
N ARG A 31 7.44 -0.61 -1.59
CA ARG A 31 6.88 -1.77 -2.27
C ARG A 31 5.52 -2.09 -1.66
N SER A 32 4.53 -2.35 -2.50
CA SER A 32 3.18 -2.54 -2.02
C SER A 32 2.51 -3.77 -2.65
N CYS A 33 1.50 -4.27 -1.97
CA CYS A 33 0.64 -5.32 -2.48
C CYS A 33 -0.75 -5.17 -1.88
N ILE A 34 -1.73 -5.80 -2.52
CA ILE A 34 -3.08 -5.87 -1.97
C ILE A 34 -3.28 -7.26 -1.38
N TRP A 35 -3.70 -7.32 -0.11
CA TRP A 35 -4.00 -8.60 0.54
C TRP A 35 -5.27 -9.17 -0.11
N ASN A 36 -5.13 -10.27 -0.80
CA ASN A 36 -6.20 -10.83 -1.61
C ASN A 36 -6.59 -12.25 -1.17
N TYR A 37 -6.48 -12.52 0.11
CA TYR A 37 -6.87 -13.82 0.67
C TYR A 37 -8.07 -13.66 1.59
N ASP A 38 -8.88 -14.70 1.70
CA ASP A 38 -10.11 -14.67 2.50
C ASP A 38 -9.86 -14.75 4.01
N PHE A 39 -8.64 -15.06 4.41
CA PHE A 39 -8.28 -15.11 5.83
C PHE A 39 -7.48 -13.86 6.20
N PRO A 40 -7.66 -13.38 7.44
CA PRO A 40 -6.89 -12.22 7.91
C PRO A 40 -5.47 -12.62 8.29
N ILE A 41 -4.58 -11.63 8.32
CA ILE A 41 -3.21 -11.80 8.79
C ILE A 41 -2.84 -10.65 9.72
N MET A 42 -2.04 -10.95 10.74
CA MET A 42 -1.50 -9.93 11.63
C MET A 42 -0.19 -9.40 11.06
N LEU A 43 -0.07 -8.07 10.97
CA LEU A 43 1.08 -7.41 10.38
C LEU A 43 2.16 -7.17 11.43
N GLN A 44 3.41 -7.38 11.03
CA GLN A 44 4.55 -7.03 11.86
C GLN A 44 4.92 -5.56 11.64
N ASN A 45 5.87 -5.07 12.42
CA ASN A 45 6.41 -3.72 12.25
C ASN A 45 6.96 -3.54 10.84
N HIS A 46 7.02 -2.29 10.39
CA HIS A 46 7.57 -1.91 9.09
C HIS A 46 6.67 -2.24 7.90
N ILE A 47 5.37 -2.50 8.16
CA ILE A 47 4.36 -2.62 7.12
C ILE A 47 3.20 -1.70 7.46
N HIS A 48 2.88 -0.81 6.53
CA HIS A 48 1.72 0.06 6.64
C HIS A 48 0.50 -0.62 6.03
N LYS A 49 -0.63 -0.49 6.71
CA LYS A 49 -1.92 -0.96 6.20
C LYS A 49 -2.76 0.25 5.82
N LEU A 50 -3.22 0.29 4.58
CA LEU A 50 -4.06 1.37 4.07
C LEU A 50 -5.44 0.82 3.75
N ARG A 51 -6.44 1.40 4.38
CA ARG A 51 -7.85 1.06 4.17
C ARG A 51 -8.62 2.37 4.06
N PRO A 52 -9.24 2.67 2.92
CA PRO A 52 -9.92 3.95 2.76
C PRO A 52 -11.16 4.04 3.64
N TYR A 53 -11.44 5.25 4.12
CA TYR A 53 -12.67 5.53 4.86
C TYR A 53 -13.85 5.86 3.94
N ILE A 54 -13.57 6.16 2.68
CA ILE A 54 -14.58 6.45 1.66
C ILE A 54 -14.37 5.51 0.48
N PRO A 55 -15.37 5.32 -0.40
CA PRO A 55 -15.19 4.45 -1.54
C PRO A 55 -14.08 4.92 -2.47
N LEU A 56 -13.02 4.14 -2.54
CA LEU A 56 -11.86 4.40 -3.41
C LEU A 56 -11.45 3.10 -4.08
N CYS A 57 -10.78 3.22 -5.21
CA CYS A 57 -10.22 2.06 -5.90
C CYS A 57 -8.84 1.72 -5.31
N THR A 58 -8.78 0.69 -4.49
CA THR A 58 -7.52 0.29 -3.84
C THR A 58 -6.42 -0.01 -4.86
N LYS A 59 -6.75 -0.64 -5.98
CA LYS A 59 -5.77 -0.92 -7.05
C LYS A 59 -5.17 0.35 -7.61
N PHE A 60 -5.92 1.45 -7.69
CA PHE A 60 -5.38 2.72 -8.16
C PHE A 60 -4.22 3.15 -7.25
N PHE A 61 -4.41 3.10 -5.95
CA PHE A 61 -3.36 3.47 -5.00
C PHE A 61 -2.19 2.49 -5.02
N TYR A 62 -2.46 1.21 -5.23
CA TYR A 62 -1.42 0.22 -5.43
C TYR A 62 -0.50 0.63 -6.59
N TYR A 63 -1.06 1.00 -7.73
CA TYR A 63 -0.27 1.42 -8.88
C TYR A 63 0.45 2.75 -8.63
N ILE A 64 -0.18 3.68 -7.92
CA ILE A 64 0.45 4.96 -7.57
C ILE A 64 1.68 4.73 -6.69
N PHE A 65 1.59 3.89 -5.66
CA PHE A 65 2.73 3.60 -4.79
C PHE A 65 3.85 2.89 -5.55
N ASN A 66 3.50 1.98 -6.45
CA ASN A 66 4.51 1.34 -7.29
C ASN A 66 5.21 2.34 -8.20
N LEU A 67 4.46 3.26 -8.81
CA LEU A 67 5.03 4.30 -9.64
C LEU A 67 5.97 5.19 -8.82
N TYR A 68 5.55 5.62 -7.65
CA TYR A 68 6.36 6.46 -6.77
C TYR A 68 7.64 5.74 -6.34
N ASN A 69 7.54 4.45 -6.04
CA ASN A 69 8.71 3.66 -5.67
C ASN A 69 9.71 3.59 -6.84
N LEU A 70 9.22 3.30 -8.05
CA LEU A 70 10.07 3.22 -9.23
C LEU A 70 10.70 4.58 -9.58
N ALA A 71 9.96 5.66 -9.37
CA ALA A 71 10.45 7.01 -9.66
C ALA A 71 11.35 7.58 -8.55
N GLY A 72 11.49 6.87 -7.43
CA GLY A 72 12.29 7.35 -6.31
C GLY A 72 11.66 8.48 -5.52
N LEU A 73 10.33 8.63 -5.59
CA LEU A 73 9.63 9.72 -4.93
C LEU A 73 9.23 9.41 -3.49
N ILE A 74 9.32 8.16 -3.07
CA ILE A 74 9.05 7.75 -1.70
C ILE A 74 10.15 6.81 -1.20
N GLY A 75 10.19 6.62 0.10
CA GLY A 75 11.16 5.73 0.73
C GLY A 75 12.47 6.42 1.02
N GLY A 76 13.51 5.66 1.20
CA GLY A 76 14.78 6.15 1.69
C GLY A 76 15.75 6.60 0.62
N LYS A 77 15.36 7.48 -0.27
CA LYS A 77 16.20 7.88 -1.39
C LYS A 77 17.18 9.01 -1.08
N GLY A 78 17.05 9.67 0.04
CA GLY A 78 17.96 10.72 0.43
C GLY A 78 19.00 10.25 1.43
N ILE A 79 20.02 11.07 1.66
CA ILE A 79 21.03 10.79 2.68
C ILE A 79 20.37 10.85 4.05
N GLY A 80 20.60 9.81 4.86
CA GLY A 80 20.09 9.74 6.22
C GLY A 80 18.64 9.30 6.35
N ILE A 81 17.97 9.04 5.24
CA ILE A 81 16.61 8.52 5.28
C ILE A 81 16.65 7.01 5.48
N GLN A 82 15.97 6.53 6.50
CA GLN A 82 16.08 5.15 6.94
C GLN A 82 14.80 4.34 6.77
N GLY A 83 13.79 4.87 6.12
CA GLY A 83 12.58 4.13 5.92
C GLY A 83 11.42 5.02 5.52
N PHE A 84 10.26 4.41 5.43
CA PHE A 84 9.01 5.09 5.06
C PHE A 84 8.08 5.10 6.27
N SER A 85 8.32 6.03 7.19
CA SER A 85 7.58 6.13 8.44
C SER A 85 6.11 6.48 8.22
N SER A 86 5.30 6.32 9.27
CA SER A 86 3.90 6.76 9.22
C SER A 86 3.79 8.25 8.91
N LYS A 87 4.68 9.06 9.43
CA LYS A 87 4.69 10.50 9.15
C LYS A 87 4.98 10.77 7.67
N ALA A 88 5.96 10.08 7.10
CA ALA A 88 6.27 10.21 5.68
C ALA A 88 5.11 9.76 4.82
N LEU A 89 4.45 8.67 5.20
CA LEU A 89 3.27 8.18 4.49
C LEU A 89 2.15 9.22 4.51
N HIS A 90 1.85 9.80 5.68
CA HIS A 90 0.80 10.82 5.79
C HIS A 90 1.12 12.08 5.00
N ASN A 91 2.39 12.39 4.79
CA ASN A 91 2.82 13.55 4.03
C ASN A 91 2.99 13.29 2.54
N THR A 92 2.75 12.06 2.10
CA THR A 92 2.83 11.73 0.68
C THR A 92 1.63 12.29 -0.06
N LEU A 93 1.90 13.08 -1.09
CA LEU A 93 0.84 13.65 -1.92
C LEU A 93 0.45 12.67 -3.00
N VAL A 94 -0.84 12.37 -3.08
CA VAL A 94 -1.39 11.41 -4.04
C VAL A 94 -2.50 12.10 -4.83
N PRO A 95 -2.51 11.97 -6.17
CA PRO A 95 -3.65 12.49 -6.94
C PRO A 95 -4.91 11.73 -6.57
N LEU A 96 -6.03 12.45 -6.50
CA LEU A 96 -7.30 11.86 -6.10
C LEU A 96 -8.38 12.18 -7.14
N PRO A 97 -8.32 11.55 -8.32
CA PRO A 97 -9.39 11.74 -9.31
C PRO A 97 -10.70 11.12 -8.82
N PRO A 98 -11.83 11.47 -9.43
CA PRO A 98 -13.11 10.82 -9.10
C PRO A 98 -13.01 9.31 -9.20
N GLN A 99 -13.82 8.59 -8.41
CA GLN A 99 -13.74 7.13 -8.33
C GLN A 99 -13.85 6.46 -9.70
N LYS A 100 -14.73 6.95 -10.57
CA LYS A 100 -14.86 6.40 -11.93
C LYS A 100 -13.56 6.49 -12.70
N GLU A 101 -12.83 7.60 -12.55
CA GLU A 101 -11.55 7.78 -13.23
C GLU A 101 -10.49 6.86 -12.65
N GLN A 102 -10.51 6.63 -11.34
CA GLN A 102 -9.61 5.68 -10.71
C GLN A 102 -9.75 4.28 -11.34
N TYR A 103 -10.98 3.81 -11.47
CA TYR A 103 -11.25 2.51 -12.10
C TYR A 103 -10.87 2.49 -13.57
N ARG A 104 -11.13 3.58 -14.29
CA ARG A 104 -10.78 3.67 -15.72
C ARG A 104 -9.27 3.59 -15.92
N ILE A 105 -8.51 4.30 -15.09
CA ILE A 105 -7.04 4.29 -15.16
C ILE A 105 -6.51 2.89 -14.87
N VAL A 106 -7.02 2.22 -13.83
CA VAL A 106 -6.61 0.86 -13.48
C VAL A 106 -6.90 -0.10 -14.65
N THR A 107 -8.08 0.01 -15.27
CA THR A 107 -8.44 -0.83 -16.41
C THR A 107 -7.43 -0.64 -17.56
N GLN A 108 -7.04 0.59 -17.84
CA GLN A 108 -6.07 0.86 -18.91
C GLN A 108 -4.68 0.29 -18.57
N ILE A 109 -4.24 0.44 -17.33
CA ILE A 109 -2.96 -0.12 -16.90
C ILE A 109 -2.96 -1.64 -17.05
N GLU A 110 -4.03 -2.29 -16.60
CA GLU A 110 -4.11 -3.75 -16.66
C GLU A 110 -4.18 -4.27 -18.10
N LYS A 111 -4.83 -3.54 -18.99
CA LYS A 111 -4.82 -3.88 -20.42
C LYS A 111 -3.42 -3.81 -21.01
N LEU A 112 -2.65 -2.79 -20.63
CA LEU A 112 -1.28 -2.66 -21.10
C LEU A 112 -0.41 -3.81 -20.61
N PHE A 113 -0.57 -4.23 -19.37
CA PHE A 113 0.15 -5.37 -18.84
C PHE A 113 -0.18 -6.66 -19.58
N GLU A 114 -1.44 -6.88 -19.94
CA GLU A 114 -1.85 -8.05 -20.71
C GLU A 114 -1.18 -8.08 -22.08
N GLN A 115 -1.00 -6.93 -22.72
CA GLN A 115 -0.35 -6.85 -24.02
C GLN A 115 1.13 -7.16 -23.98
N LEU A 116 1.75 -7.03 -22.80
CA LEU A 116 3.18 -7.27 -22.63
C LEU A 116 3.53 -8.72 -22.27
N ARG A 117 2.54 -9.54 -22.05
CA ARG A 117 2.76 -10.95 -21.72
C ARG A 117 3.18 -11.76 -22.94
#